data_030138c06eebe115f9a16c03b3d05274
#
_entry.id   030138c06eebe115f9a16c03b3d05274
#
_cell.length_a   1.000
_cell.length_b   1.000
_cell.length_c   1.000
_cell.angle_alpha   90.00
_cell.angle_beta   90.00
_cell.angle_gamma   90.00
#
_symmetry.space_group_name_H-M   'P 1'
#
loop_
_entity.id
_entity.type
_entity.pdbx_description
1 polymer ?
#
loop_
_entity_poly.entity_id
_entity_poly.type
_entity_poly.pdbx_seq_one_letter_code
_entity_poly.pdbx_strand_id
1 'polypeptide(L)'
;GEYSLMPYYRKVKEYGDFESRDLWEYELNLTPEETTFLVQHLWEMQQVNFPYYFINDNCSYRLLGLLDLVRPGLNLQKQFGTTAIPVETLKGVEQQGLIREKIYRPALETQLLAQSRQHGKVLAKTAHQVAYAETAKMSEILQNYPAEDQAKILEMAYDHLYLDFLRQEVDE
;
A
#
# COMPACT_ATOMS: atom_id res chain seq x y z
N GLY A 1 -16.64 0.52 -15.51
CA GLY A 1 -16.11 0.80 -14.16
C GLY A 1 -17.22 1.12 -13.18
N GLU A 2 -16.95 0.95 -11.91
CA GLU A 2 -17.84 1.27 -10.81
C GLU A 2 -17.02 1.81 -9.62
N TYR A 3 -17.65 2.58 -8.75
CA TYR A 3 -17.08 2.94 -7.46
C TYR A 3 -17.46 1.89 -6.42
N SER A 4 -16.50 1.42 -5.64
CA SER A 4 -16.75 0.54 -4.50
C SER A 4 -16.24 1.19 -3.22
N LEU A 5 -17.05 1.08 -2.15
CA LEU A 5 -16.68 1.52 -0.82
C LEU A 5 -16.37 0.30 0.04
N MET A 6 -15.20 0.28 0.63
CA MET A 6 -14.79 -0.77 1.55
C MET A 6 -13.91 -0.22 2.66
N PRO A 7 -13.82 -0.89 3.81
CA PRO A 7 -12.93 -0.46 4.87
C PRO A 7 -11.48 -0.38 4.40
N TYR A 8 -10.83 0.74 4.69
CA TYR A 8 -9.47 1.02 4.24
C TYR A 8 -8.46 -0.07 4.66
N TYR A 9 -8.57 -0.59 5.89
CA TYR A 9 -7.68 -1.64 6.39
C TYR A 9 -7.69 -2.92 5.53
N ARG A 10 -8.83 -3.23 4.88
CA ARG A 10 -8.91 -4.38 3.96
C ARG A 10 -8.02 -4.17 2.74
N LYS A 11 -7.99 -2.97 2.18
CA LYS A 11 -7.12 -2.66 1.04
C LYS A 11 -5.64 -2.62 1.41
N VAL A 12 -5.31 -2.09 2.59
CA VAL A 12 -3.93 -2.14 3.09
C VAL A 12 -3.47 -3.59 3.22
N LYS A 13 -4.31 -4.46 3.82
CA LYS A 13 -4.02 -5.87 3.99
C LYS A 13 -3.91 -6.61 2.64
N GLU A 14 -4.86 -6.39 1.73
CA GLU A 14 -4.89 -7.00 0.40
C GLU A 14 -3.62 -6.66 -0.40
N TYR A 15 -3.28 -5.39 -0.52
CA TYR A 15 -2.12 -4.97 -1.32
C TYR A 15 -0.78 -5.13 -0.59
N GLY A 16 -0.71 -4.80 0.70
CA GLY A 16 0.53 -4.83 1.47
C GLY A 16 0.94 -6.24 1.89
N ASP A 17 0.00 -7.00 2.42
CA ASP A 17 0.28 -8.32 2.99
C ASP A 17 0.17 -9.42 1.93
N PHE A 18 -0.94 -9.49 1.19
CA PHE A 18 -1.17 -10.58 0.23
C PHE A 18 -0.48 -10.37 -1.12
N GLU A 19 -0.54 -9.16 -1.70
CA GLU A 19 0.05 -8.89 -3.01
C GLU A 19 1.50 -8.41 -2.94
N SER A 20 2.07 -8.28 -1.74
CA SER A 20 3.45 -7.80 -1.50
C SER A 20 3.76 -6.48 -2.22
N ARG A 21 2.80 -5.56 -2.26
CA ARG A 21 2.93 -4.25 -2.90
C ARG A 21 3.12 -3.15 -1.88
N ASP A 22 4.12 -2.33 -2.10
CA ASP A 22 4.27 -1.08 -1.35
C ASP A 22 3.12 -0.13 -1.63
N LEU A 23 2.63 0.53 -0.59
CA LEU A 23 1.55 1.50 -0.68
C LEU A 23 2.05 2.92 -0.40
N TRP A 24 1.55 3.87 -1.18
CA TRP A 24 1.68 5.28 -0.90
C TRP A 24 0.30 5.86 -0.59
N GLU A 25 0.15 6.39 0.60
CA GLU A 25 -1.04 7.12 1.03
C GLU A 25 -0.83 8.61 0.83
N TYR A 26 -1.84 9.26 0.29
CA TYR A 26 -1.85 10.71 0.08
C TYR A 26 -3.04 11.28 0.83
N GLU A 27 -2.77 11.91 1.97
CA GLU A 27 -3.81 12.57 2.74
C GLU A 27 -4.28 13.81 2.01
N LEU A 28 -5.59 13.86 1.71
CA LEU A 28 -6.16 14.99 0.99
C LEU A 28 -6.40 16.19 1.92
N ASN A 29 -6.06 17.37 1.45
CA ASN A 29 -6.30 18.65 2.13
C ASN A 29 -7.72 19.15 1.82
N LEU A 30 -8.72 18.40 2.29
CA LEU A 30 -10.14 18.74 2.17
C LEU A 30 -10.69 19.28 3.49
N THR A 31 -11.67 20.17 3.41
CA THR A 31 -12.42 20.59 4.60
C THR A 31 -13.40 19.50 5.05
N PRO A 32 -13.93 19.56 6.29
CA PRO A 32 -14.96 18.61 6.73
C PRO A 32 -16.21 18.62 5.83
N GLU A 33 -16.60 19.77 5.32
CA GLU A 33 -17.75 19.95 4.41
C GLU A 33 -17.46 19.30 3.05
N GLU A 34 -16.27 19.55 2.49
CA GLU A 34 -15.82 18.94 1.24
C GLU A 34 -15.75 17.41 1.37
N THR A 35 -15.21 16.92 2.50
CA THR A 35 -15.14 15.48 2.78
C THR A 35 -16.53 14.85 2.89
N THR A 36 -17.45 15.50 3.60
CA THR A 36 -18.83 15.03 3.73
C THR A 36 -19.52 14.97 2.37
N PHE A 37 -19.36 16.00 1.55
CA PHE A 37 -19.94 16.06 0.21
C PHE A 37 -19.36 14.95 -0.70
N LEU A 38 -18.03 14.72 -0.64
CA LEU A 38 -17.38 13.66 -1.38
C LEU A 38 -17.93 12.28 -1.01
N VAL A 39 -18.06 11.99 0.29
CA VAL A 39 -18.58 10.70 0.77
C VAL A 39 -20.05 10.50 0.35
N GLN A 40 -20.90 11.55 0.47
CA GLN A 40 -22.28 11.48 0.01
C GLN A 40 -22.38 11.21 -1.49
N HIS A 41 -21.58 11.89 -2.30
CA HIS A 41 -21.54 11.67 -3.74
C HIS A 41 -21.05 10.25 -4.12
N LEU A 42 -20.01 9.75 -3.45
CA LEU A 42 -19.55 8.38 -3.64
C LEU A 42 -20.62 7.34 -3.26
N TRP A 43 -21.41 7.62 -2.22
CA TRP A 43 -22.54 6.77 -1.82
C TRP A 43 -23.62 6.72 -2.91
N GLU A 44 -23.97 7.85 -3.50
CA GLU A 44 -24.92 7.93 -4.61
C GLU A 44 -24.42 7.19 -5.86
N MET A 45 -23.12 7.21 -6.09
CA MET A 45 -22.47 6.60 -7.26
C MET A 45 -22.25 5.10 -7.16
N GLN A 46 -22.51 4.45 -6.02
CA GLN A 46 -22.24 3.01 -5.81
C GLN A 46 -22.91 2.07 -6.81
N GLN A 47 -24.06 2.46 -7.38
CA GLN A 47 -24.79 1.64 -8.35
C GLN A 47 -24.62 2.12 -9.79
N VAL A 48 -23.75 3.09 -10.02
CA VAL A 48 -23.54 3.68 -11.35
C VAL A 48 -22.39 2.98 -12.03
N ASN A 49 -22.69 2.41 -13.20
CA ASN A 49 -21.69 1.87 -14.10
C ASN A 49 -21.30 2.89 -15.15
N PHE A 50 -20.02 3.05 -15.41
CA PHE A 50 -19.49 3.95 -16.43
C PHE A 50 -18.47 3.24 -17.34
N PRO A 51 -18.31 3.70 -18.59
CA PRO A 51 -17.29 3.19 -19.48
C PRO A 51 -15.89 3.33 -18.85
N TYR A 52 -15.02 2.38 -19.12
CA TYR A 52 -13.62 2.42 -18.67
C TYR A 52 -12.69 2.29 -19.86
N TYR A 53 -11.83 3.27 -20.03
CA TYR A 53 -10.82 3.29 -21.09
C TYR A 53 -9.44 3.44 -20.45
N PHE A 54 -8.57 2.48 -20.67
CA PHE A 54 -7.29 2.35 -19.98
C PHE A 54 -6.41 3.61 -20.06
N ILE A 55 -6.42 4.32 -21.17
CA ILE A 55 -5.53 5.46 -21.43
C ILE A 55 -6.11 6.78 -20.95
N ASN A 56 -7.39 7.04 -21.18
CA ASN A 56 -7.96 8.38 -21.04
C ASN A 56 -9.12 8.50 -20.07
N ASP A 57 -9.88 7.44 -19.81
CA ASP A 57 -11.00 7.46 -18.85
C ASP A 57 -10.86 6.30 -17.86
N ASN A 58 -9.74 6.28 -17.19
CA ASN A 58 -9.39 5.28 -16.18
C ASN A 58 -9.72 5.76 -14.75
N CYS A 59 -9.40 4.94 -13.74
CA CYS A 59 -9.66 5.25 -12.33
C CYS A 59 -9.03 6.59 -11.88
N SER A 60 -7.82 6.92 -12.36
CA SER A 60 -7.15 8.17 -12.02
C SER A 60 -7.90 9.38 -12.57
N TYR A 61 -8.34 9.33 -13.82
CA TYR A 61 -9.13 10.41 -14.43
C TYR A 61 -10.47 10.63 -13.72
N ARG A 62 -11.13 9.55 -13.32
CA ARG A 62 -12.37 9.61 -12.54
C ARG A 62 -12.17 10.19 -11.16
N LEU A 63 -11.04 9.88 -10.50
CA LEU A 63 -10.68 10.50 -9.23
C LEU A 63 -10.53 12.03 -9.37
N LEU A 64 -9.90 12.51 -10.45
CA LEU A 64 -9.79 13.94 -10.72
C LEU A 64 -11.17 14.61 -10.82
N GLY A 65 -12.14 13.94 -11.48
CA GLY A 65 -13.51 14.43 -11.57
C GLY A 65 -14.21 14.56 -10.21
N LEU A 66 -13.95 13.61 -9.30
CA LEU A 66 -14.46 13.70 -7.93
C LEU A 66 -13.88 14.90 -7.19
N LEU A 67 -12.59 15.18 -7.37
CA LEU A 67 -11.94 16.34 -6.74
C LEU A 67 -12.41 17.66 -7.34
N ASP A 68 -12.59 17.73 -8.66
CA ASP A 68 -13.17 18.91 -9.35
C ASP A 68 -14.61 19.20 -8.90
N LEU A 69 -15.40 18.16 -8.60
CA LEU A 69 -16.76 18.30 -8.09
C LEU A 69 -16.76 18.87 -6.67
N VAL A 70 -15.88 18.38 -5.82
CA VAL A 70 -15.79 18.76 -4.40
C VAL A 70 -15.25 20.18 -4.23
N ARG A 71 -14.31 20.57 -5.07
CA ARG A 71 -13.70 21.93 -5.05
C ARG A 71 -13.75 22.53 -6.47
N PRO A 72 -14.86 23.19 -6.82
CA PRO A 72 -15.02 23.83 -8.13
C PRO A 72 -13.90 24.86 -8.41
N GLY A 73 -13.39 24.85 -9.63
CA GLY A 73 -12.32 25.77 -10.05
C GLY A 73 -10.95 25.14 -10.18
N LEU A 74 -10.71 23.91 -9.67
CA LEU A 74 -9.46 23.19 -9.85
C LEU A 74 -9.21 22.84 -11.33
N ASN A 75 -10.25 22.41 -12.03
CA ASN A 75 -10.20 21.98 -13.45
C ASN A 75 -9.15 20.90 -13.71
N LEU A 76 -9.01 19.96 -12.78
CA LEU A 76 -8.01 18.90 -12.85
C LEU A 76 -8.21 18.01 -14.09
N GLN A 77 -9.43 17.57 -14.37
CA GLN A 77 -9.69 16.75 -15.56
C GLN A 77 -9.29 17.46 -16.86
N LYS A 78 -9.46 18.76 -16.96
CA LYS A 78 -9.08 19.53 -18.16
C LYS A 78 -7.57 19.57 -18.38
N GLN A 79 -6.76 19.44 -17.32
CA GLN A 79 -5.29 19.46 -17.43
C GLN A 79 -4.76 18.19 -18.10
N PHE A 80 -5.47 17.07 -17.99
CA PHE A 80 -5.03 15.76 -18.50
C PHE A 80 -5.68 15.36 -19.83
N GLY A 81 -6.66 16.13 -20.32
CA GLY A 81 -7.20 16.04 -21.69
C GLY A 81 -7.46 14.62 -22.19
N THR A 82 -6.55 14.12 -23.03
CA THR A 82 -6.69 12.83 -23.72
C THR A 82 -5.94 11.67 -23.06
N THR A 83 -5.11 11.92 -22.05
CA THR A 83 -4.27 10.89 -21.43
C THR A 83 -4.15 11.15 -19.92
N ALA A 84 -4.57 10.18 -19.12
CA ALA A 84 -4.49 10.25 -17.65
C ALA A 84 -3.59 9.13 -17.12
N ILE A 85 -2.28 9.40 -17.02
CA ILE A 85 -1.33 8.47 -16.42
C ILE A 85 -1.38 8.67 -14.89
N PRO A 86 -1.58 7.60 -14.08
CA PRO A 86 -1.78 7.73 -12.63
C PRO A 86 -0.74 8.57 -11.89
N VAL A 87 0.54 8.43 -12.22
CA VAL A 87 1.62 9.23 -11.59
C VAL A 87 1.53 10.71 -11.95
N GLU A 88 1.13 11.04 -13.17
CA GLU A 88 0.98 12.43 -13.62
C GLU A 88 -0.25 13.08 -13.01
N THR A 89 -1.36 12.35 -12.94
CA THR A 89 -2.58 12.84 -12.27
C THR A 89 -2.32 13.18 -10.82
N LEU A 90 -1.53 12.35 -10.12
CA LEU A 90 -1.14 12.58 -8.74
C LEU A 90 -0.28 13.85 -8.57
N LYS A 91 0.66 14.09 -9.49
CA LYS A 91 1.43 15.34 -9.51
C LYS A 91 0.54 16.56 -9.71
N GLY A 92 -0.47 16.46 -10.59
CA GLY A 92 -1.45 17.54 -10.78
C GLY A 92 -2.23 17.85 -9.51
N VAL A 93 -2.67 16.83 -8.78
CA VAL A 93 -3.35 16.98 -7.49
C VAL A 93 -2.44 17.66 -6.45
N GLU A 94 -1.18 17.26 -6.40
CA GLU A 94 -0.17 17.85 -5.51
C GLU A 94 0.10 19.32 -5.84
N GLN A 95 0.25 19.68 -7.11
CA GLN A 95 0.49 21.06 -7.56
C GLN A 95 -0.65 22.01 -7.19
N GLN A 96 -1.87 21.50 -7.06
CA GLN A 96 -3.02 22.27 -6.59
C GLN A 96 -3.13 22.35 -5.05
N GLY A 97 -2.14 21.86 -4.31
CA GLY A 97 -2.13 21.89 -2.84
C GLY A 97 -3.17 20.99 -2.19
N LEU A 98 -3.64 19.98 -2.90
CA LEU A 98 -4.67 19.05 -2.40
C LEU A 98 -4.08 17.90 -1.57
N ILE A 99 -2.77 17.76 -1.51
CA ILE A 99 -2.09 16.75 -0.71
C ILE A 99 -1.47 17.43 0.51
N ARG A 100 -1.88 16.99 1.70
CA ARG A 100 -1.34 17.48 2.98
C ARG A 100 -0.15 16.64 3.44
N GLU A 101 -0.25 15.33 3.34
CA GLU A 101 0.76 14.40 3.81
C GLU A 101 0.90 13.21 2.86
N LYS A 102 2.12 12.67 2.80
CA LYS A 102 2.46 11.44 2.06
C LYS A 102 3.02 10.43 3.04
N ILE A 103 2.42 9.27 3.10
CA ILE A 103 2.82 8.18 3.99
C ILE A 103 3.22 6.98 3.14
N TYR A 104 4.45 6.52 3.31
CA TYR A 104 4.94 5.31 2.67
C TYR A 104 4.73 4.11 3.59
N ARG A 105 4.04 3.09 3.09
CA ARG A 105 3.82 1.81 3.76
C ARG A 105 4.49 0.71 2.96
N PRO A 106 5.68 0.28 3.35
CA PRO A 106 6.35 -0.82 2.69
C PRO A 106 5.59 -2.14 2.93
N ALA A 107 5.53 -2.96 1.89
CA ALA A 107 5.10 -4.35 2.01
C ALA A 107 6.03 -5.15 2.93
N LEU A 108 5.55 -6.26 3.49
CA LEU A 108 6.35 -7.11 4.38
C LEU A 108 7.63 -7.59 3.71
N GLU A 109 7.57 -7.97 2.44
CA GLU A 109 8.76 -8.37 1.67
C GLU A 109 9.78 -7.24 1.54
N THR A 110 9.33 -6.00 1.31
CA THR A 110 10.21 -4.83 1.27
C THR A 110 10.85 -4.56 2.65
N GLN A 111 10.10 -4.77 3.74
CA GLN A 111 10.63 -4.65 5.11
C GLN A 111 11.70 -5.70 5.38
N LEU A 112 11.48 -6.98 5.02
CA LEU A 112 12.48 -8.04 5.13
C LEU A 112 13.76 -7.74 4.35
N LEU A 113 13.63 -7.21 3.13
CA LEU A 113 14.78 -6.78 2.34
C LEU A 113 15.54 -5.63 3.00
N ALA A 114 14.83 -4.67 3.60
CA ALA A 114 15.44 -3.56 4.33
C ALA A 114 16.17 -4.05 5.58
N GLN A 115 15.57 -4.94 6.38
CA GLN A 115 16.20 -5.58 7.54
C GLN A 115 17.46 -6.36 7.15
N SER A 116 17.38 -7.12 6.05
CA SER A 116 18.54 -7.87 5.52
C SER A 116 19.72 -6.95 5.13
N ARG A 117 19.43 -5.77 4.59
CA ARG A 117 20.45 -4.76 4.28
C ARG A 117 21.02 -4.10 5.55
N GLN A 118 20.17 -3.82 6.51
CA GLN A 118 20.52 -3.16 7.77
C GLN A 118 21.37 -4.07 8.67
N HIS A 119 20.95 -5.33 8.85
CA HIS A 119 21.59 -6.26 9.78
C HIS A 119 22.68 -7.12 9.12
N GLY A 120 22.77 -7.10 7.81
CA GLY A 120 23.76 -7.80 7.02
C GLY A 120 23.32 -9.20 6.60
N LYS A 121 23.92 -9.66 5.49
CA LYS A 121 23.56 -10.92 4.83
C LYS A 121 23.73 -12.17 5.70
N VAL A 122 24.64 -12.13 6.68
CA VAL A 122 24.89 -13.29 7.56
C VAL A 122 23.66 -13.51 8.46
N LEU A 123 23.20 -12.46 9.18
CA LEU A 123 22.06 -12.58 10.07
C LEU A 123 20.78 -12.89 9.28
N ALA A 124 20.58 -12.27 8.11
CA ALA A 124 19.43 -12.55 7.26
C ALA A 124 19.40 -14.01 6.78
N LYS A 125 20.54 -14.58 6.38
CA LYS A 125 20.64 -16.00 6.00
C LYS A 125 20.35 -16.91 7.19
N THR A 126 20.88 -16.57 8.36
CA THR A 126 20.62 -17.32 9.60
C THR A 126 19.14 -17.24 9.99
N ALA A 127 18.50 -16.08 9.86
CA ALA A 127 17.07 -15.93 10.11
C ALA A 127 16.23 -16.85 9.23
N HIS A 128 16.53 -16.92 7.94
CA HIS A 128 15.87 -17.85 7.03
C HIS A 128 16.11 -19.32 7.44
N GLN A 129 17.32 -19.69 7.88
CA GLN A 129 17.59 -21.04 8.37
C GLN A 129 16.80 -21.36 9.66
N VAL A 130 16.71 -20.40 10.58
CA VAL A 130 15.96 -20.54 11.85
C VAL A 130 14.46 -20.65 11.59
N ALA A 131 13.91 -19.87 10.65
CA ALA A 131 12.50 -19.92 10.30
C ALA A 131 12.00 -21.32 9.93
N TYR A 132 12.84 -22.10 9.23
CA TYR A 132 12.44 -23.43 8.73
C TYR A 132 13.15 -24.59 9.45
N ALA A 133 13.80 -24.32 10.59
CA ALA A 133 14.46 -25.35 11.38
C ALA A 133 13.51 -25.98 12.42
N GLU A 134 13.75 -27.24 12.75
CA GLU A 134 13.14 -27.85 13.94
C GLU A 134 13.63 -27.14 15.21
N THR A 135 12.78 -27.12 16.25
CA THR A 135 13.02 -26.36 17.51
C THR A 135 14.37 -26.63 18.14
N ALA A 136 14.82 -27.90 18.15
CA ALA A 136 16.11 -28.27 18.72
C ALA A 136 17.29 -27.64 17.94
N LYS A 137 17.22 -27.68 16.60
CA LYS A 137 18.22 -27.11 15.71
C LYS A 137 18.21 -25.58 15.73
N MET A 138 17.04 -24.97 15.86
CA MET A 138 16.89 -23.51 16.04
C MET A 138 17.66 -23.04 17.27
N SER A 139 17.51 -23.73 18.40
CA SER A 139 18.23 -23.40 19.64
C SER A 139 19.74 -23.53 19.48
N GLU A 140 20.22 -24.58 18.80
CA GLU A 140 21.64 -24.79 18.51
C GLU A 140 22.23 -23.67 17.64
N ILE A 141 21.50 -23.23 16.60
CA ILE A 141 21.94 -22.13 15.75
C ILE A 141 22.03 -20.82 16.54
N LEU A 142 21.00 -20.50 17.33
CA LEU A 142 20.91 -19.23 18.07
C LEU A 142 22.00 -19.09 19.15
N GLN A 143 22.42 -20.18 19.79
CA GLN A 143 23.49 -20.16 20.79
C GLN A 143 24.84 -19.63 20.27
N ASN A 144 25.07 -19.64 18.95
CA ASN A 144 26.27 -19.11 18.33
C ASN A 144 26.29 -17.59 18.18
N TYR A 145 25.20 -16.89 18.56
CA TYR A 145 25.05 -15.46 18.39
C TYR A 145 24.84 -14.75 19.74
N PRO A 146 25.31 -13.51 19.91
CA PRO A 146 24.99 -12.72 21.09
C PRO A 146 23.48 -12.43 21.17
N ALA A 147 22.97 -12.19 22.37
CA ALA A 147 21.53 -11.99 22.61
C ALA A 147 20.85 -10.93 21.71
N GLU A 148 21.58 -9.85 21.43
CA GLU A 148 21.08 -8.79 20.52
C GLU A 148 20.88 -9.32 19.08
N ASP A 149 21.81 -10.12 18.57
CA ASP A 149 21.73 -10.69 17.24
C ASP A 149 20.71 -11.84 17.19
N GLN A 150 20.55 -12.61 18.28
CA GLN A 150 19.48 -13.59 18.41
C GLN A 150 18.09 -12.95 18.24
N ALA A 151 17.87 -11.78 18.86
CA ALA A 151 16.61 -11.05 18.74
C ALA A 151 16.33 -10.63 17.29
N LYS A 152 17.34 -10.07 16.59
CA LYS A 152 17.23 -9.69 15.18
C LYS A 152 16.96 -10.90 14.26
N ILE A 153 17.63 -12.02 14.53
CA ILE A 153 17.43 -13.27 13.79
C ILE A 153 16.00 -13.77 13.97
N LEU A 154 15.50 -13.79 15.21
CA LEU A 154 14.14 -14.26 15.50
C LEU A 154 13.06 -13.37 14.92
N GLU A 155 13.25 -12.05 14.95
CA GLU A 155 12.34 -11.10 14.32
C GLU A 155 12.23 -11.34 12.82
N MET A 156 13.36 -11.39 12.11
CA MET A 156 13.38 -11.70 10.68
C MET A 156 12.85 -13.11 10.37
N ALA A 157 13.11 -14.11 11.22
CA ALA A 157 12.59 -15.46 11.04
C ALA A 157 11.06 -15.50 11.17
N TYR A 158 10.51 -14.77 12.15
CA TYR A 158 9.07 -14.60 12.29
C TYR A 158 8.44 -13.96 11.05
N ASP A 159 9.04 -12.88 10.55
CA ASP A 159 8.54 -12.18 9.37
C ASP A 159 8.56 -13.07 8.12
N HIS A 160 9.55 -13.94 7.96
CA HIS A 160 9.58 -14.96 6.89
C HIS A 160 8.39 -15.92 7.00
N LEU A 161 8.16 -16.49 8.18
CA LEU A 161 7.04 -17.42 8.41
C LEU A 161 5.68 -16.74 8.24
N TYR A 162 5.57 -15.49 8.68
CA TYR A 162 4.34 -14.72 8.52
C TYR A 162 4.05 -14.40 7.06
N LEU A 163 5.08 -14.07 6.28
CA LEU A 163 4.93 -13.87 4.83
C LEU A 163 4.46 -15.14 4.11
N ASP A 164 5.02 -16.29 4.48
CA ASP A 164 4.60 -17.57 3.89
C ASP A 164 3.16 -17.95 4.30
N PHE A 165 2.80 -17.70 5.54
CA PHE A 165 1.42 -17.89 6.02
C PHE A 165 0.43 -17.06 5.20
N LEU A 166 0.73 -15.77 4.98
CA LEU A 166 -0.13 -14.89 4.18
C LEU A 166 -0.25 -15.35 2.72
N ARG A 167 0.84 -15.86 2.13
CA ARG A 167 0.83 -16.39 0.76
C ARG A 167 -0.02 -17.65 0.62
N GLN A 168 -0.04 -18.51 1.62
CA GLN A 168 -0.89 -19.71 1.62
C GLN A 168 -2.39 -19.37 1.72
N GLU A 169 -2.77 -18.32 2.48
CA GLU A 169 -4.17 -17.87 2.56
C GLU A 169 -4.72 -17.32 1.22
N VAL A 170 -3.87 -16.95 0.28
CA VAL A 170 -4.27 -16.42 -1.04
C VAL A 170 -4.53 -17.54 -2.04
N ASP A 171 -3.87 -18.69 -1.85
CA ASP A 171 -3.96 -19.84 -2.78
C ASP A 171 -5.14 -20.81 -2.43
N GLU A 172 -5.87 -20.56 -1.32
CA GLU A 172 -7.12 -21.25 -0.93
C GLU A 172 -8.37 -20.42 -1.35
#